data_6c46cd3f2c1bcaf73f1fe697175a4068
#
_entry.id   6c46cd3f2c1bcaf73f1fe697175a4068
#
_cell.length_a   1.000
_cell.length_b   1.000
_cell.length_c   1.000
_cell.angle_alpha   90.00
_cell.angle_beta   90.00
_cell.angle_gamma   90.00
#
_symmetry.space_group_name_H-M   'P 1'
#
loop_
_entity.id
_entity.type
_entity.pdbx_description
1 polymer ?
#
loop_
_entity_poly.entity_id
_entity_poly.type
_entity_poly.pdbx_seq_one_letter_code
_entity_poly.pdbx_strand_id
1 'polypeptide(L)'
;MSRFIDFTLPSTVPGRTLHGFRCVPEGPVRAVLQLSHGMVEYIDRYRPLAEYLADRGILVTGHDHLGHGASIRTKEDYGYFAEPDGNRAVLADLHAVTVLTKELYPNLPYFLLGHSMGSFYARQYLCEYGRELNGAIIMGTGFQPKALVKIAKTLCRVLAAFHGWHYRSNLVASLSFMGYNKGLEGRTTHDWLNRDQAEVDKYLAEERCTFTFTLNAYYSMFSGILRLHDPAFLARMPKDLPLLFLSGDADPVGEQGKGVRRAIQSLKDAGVQNIESIFYPGARHELLVETNKLEVFGDIAAWLDKQLAKQ
;
A
#
# COMPACT_ATOMS: atom_id res chain seq x y z
N MET A 1 14.67 -13.03 19.95
CA MET A 1 13.76 -11.88 19.61
C MET A 1 14.23 -11.28 18.30
N SER A 2 13.33 -11.00 17.38
CA SER A 2 13.64 -10.30 16.12
C SER A 2 14.26 -8.93 16.38
N ARG A 3 15.09 -8.43 15.46
CA ARG A 3 15.78 -7.15 15.60
C ARG A 3 15.32 -6.15 14.55
N PHE A 4 14.80 -5.00 15.01
CA PHE A 4 14.57 -3.86 14.12
C PHE A 4 15.87 -3.11 13.84
N ILE A 5 16.10 -2.81 12.59
CA ILE A 5 17.21 -1.99 12.10
C ILE A 5 16.57 -0.89 11.24
N ASP A 6 16.56 0.32 11.77
CA ASP A 6 16.12 1.47 10.99
C ASP A 6 17.20 1.83 9.96
N PHE A 7 16.78 2.33 8.80
CA PHE A 7 17.68 2.76 7.75
C PHE A 7 17.19 4.02 7.05
N THR A 8 18.11 4.69 6.39
CA THR A 8 17.81 5.76 5.44
C THR A 8 18.36 5.39 4.07
N LEU A 9 17.66 5.84 3.02
CA LEU A 9 18.05 5.65 1.63
C LEU A 9 17.80 6.96 0.87
N PRO A 10 18.72 7.45 0.04
CA PRO A 10 18.41 8.53 -0.89
C PRO A 10 17.21 8.15 -1.76
N SER A 11 16.21 9.04 -1.84
CA SER A 11 15.12 8.89 -2.79
C SER A 11 15.63 9.07 -4.22
N THR A 12 14.91 8.51 -5.19
CA THR A 12 15.11 8.82 -6.61
C THR A 12 14.80 10.27 -6.95
N VAL A 13 14.16 11.00 -6.03
CA VAL A 13 13.95 12.45 -6.12
C VAL A 13 15.11 13.17 -5.45
N PRO A 14 15.88 14.01 -6.18
CA PRO A 14 17.03 14.72 -5.63
C PRO A 14 16.73 15.49 -4.35
N GLY A 15 17.61 15.37 -3.36
CA GLY A 15 17.50 16.08 -2.07
C GLY A 15 16.41 15.55 -1.14
N ARG A 16 15.83 14.36 -1.44
CA ARG A 16 14.90 13.64 -0.57
C ARG A 16 15.57 12.39 0.00
N THR A 17 15.15 12.01 1.19
CA THR A 17 15.61 10.82 1.90
C THR A 17 14.41 10.00 2.32
N LEU A 18 14.48 8.70 2.10
CA LEU A 18 13.50 7.73 2.58
C LEU A 18 13.96 7.20 3.93
N HIS A 19 13.02 7.01 4.85
CA HIS A 19 13.21 6.33 6.11
C HIS A 19 12.45 5.01 6.11
N GLY A 20 13.04 3.98 6.68
CA GLY A 20 12.42 2.68 6.75
C GLY A 20 13.02 1.81 7.83
N PHE A 21 12.50 0.60 7.94
CA PHE A 21 13.06 -0.41 8.84
C PHE A 21 13.24 -1.77 8.15
N ARG A 22 14.08 -2.59 8.74
CA ARG A 22 14.15 -4.04 8.53
C ARG A 22 13.93 -4.72 9.88
N CYS A 23 12.98 -5.65 9.92
CA CYS A 23 12.80 -6.58 11.04
C CYS A 23 13.48 -7.90 10.66
N VAL A 24 14.63 -8.15 11.26
CA VAL A 24 15.50 -9.29 10.92
C VAL A 24 15.23 -10.43 11.91
N PRO A 25 14.92 -11.66 11.40
CA PRO A 25 14.83 -12.85 12.24
C PRO A 25 16.10 -13.11 13.08
N GLU A 26 15.94 -13.71 14.23
CA GLU A 26 17.08 -14.15 15.05
C GLU A 26 17.82 -15.36 14.44
N GLY A 27 17.08 -16.21 13.73
CA GLY A 27 17.57 -17.38 13.03
C GLY A 27 17.81 -17.15 11.52
N PRO A 28 17.95 -18.22 10.75
CA PRO A 28 18.12 -18.13 9.29
C PRO A 28 16.96 -17.38 8.64
N VAL A 29 17.31 -16.48 7.72
CA VAL A 29 16.29 -15.78 6.90
C VAL A 29 15.87 -16.69 5.75
N ARG A 30 14.57 -17.00 5.67
CA ARG A 30 13.98 -17.88 4.65
C ARG A 30 13.45 -17.12 3.43
N ALA A 31 13.01 -15.89 3.65
CA ALA A 31 12.47 -15.02 2.60
C ALA A 31 12.42 -13.57 3.07
N VAL A 32 12.14 -12.67 2.14
CA VAL A 32 11.89 -11.25 2.40
C VAL A 32 10.45 -10.90 2.05
N LEU A 33 9.78 -10.15 2.93
CA LEU A 33 8.52 -9.45 2.63
C LEU A 33 8.77 -7.94 2.69
N GLN A 34 8.63 -7.26 1.55
CA GLN A 34 8.66 -5.80 1.49
C GLN A 34 7.26 -5.24 1.63
N LEU A 35 7.12 -4.12 2.34
CA LEU A 35 5.86 -3.44 2.62
C LEU A 35 5.74 -2.14 1.83
N SER A 36 4.55 -1.87 1.31
CA SER A 36 4.13 -0.60 0.72
C SER A 36 2.87 -0.14 1.44
N HIS A 37 2.99 0.86 2.31
CA HIS A 37 1.92 1.32 3.19
C HIS A 37 0.86 2.17 2.46
N GLY A 38 -0.24 2.44 3.15
CA GLY A 38 -1.39 3.19 2.63
C GLY A 38 -1.22 4.71 2.64
N MET A 39 -2.29 5.39 2.26
CA MET A 39 -2.39 6.84 2.31
C MET A 39 -2.52 7.33 3.75
N VAL A 40 -1.81 8.42 4.10
CA VAL A 40 -1.92 9.09 5.42
C VAL A 40 -1.66 8.11 6.58
N GLU A 41 -0.64 7.29 6.42
CA GLU A 41 -0.10 6.41 7.44
C GLU A 41 1.43 6.31 7.29
N TYR A 42 2.10 5.46 8.06
CA TYR A 42 3.55 5.33 8.04
C TYR A 42 3.99 3.90 8.37
N ILE A 43 5.22 3.58 8.02
CA ILE A 43 5.70 2.19 7.99
C ILE A 43 5.76 1.53 9.37
N ASP A 44 5.98 2.26 10.46
CA ASP A 44 6.07 1.66 11.81
C ASP A 44 4.76 1.03 12.29
N ARG A 45 3.62 1.38 11.69
CA ARG A 45 2.34 0.74 12.01
C ARG A 45 2.33 -0.76 11.66
N TYR A 46 3.25 -1.19 10.82
CA TYR A 46 3.42 -2.59 10.39
C TYR A 46 4.35 -3.40 11.28
N ARG A 47 4.98 -2.81 12.31
CA ARG A 47 5.90 -3.51 13.23
C ARG A 47 5.29 -4.78 13.86
N PRO A 48 4.01 -4.81 14.30
CA PRO A 48 3.42 -6.05 14.86
C PRO A 48 3.39 -7.22 13.87
N LEU A 49 3.04 -6.96 12.59
CA LEU A 49 3.12 -7.98 11.53
C LEU A 49 4.57 -8.39 11.28
N ALA A 50 5.49 -7.41 11.28
CA ALA A 50 6.90 -7.66 11.02
C ALA A 50 7.52 -8.58 12.08
N GLU A 51 7.23 -8.36 13.36
CA GLU A 51 7.65 -9.24 14.46
C GLU A 51 7.08 -10.65 14.31
N TYR A 52 5.77 -10.73 14.07
CA TYR A 52 5.09 -12.03 13.89
C TYR A 52 5.70 -12.87 12.76
N LEU A 53 6.08 -12.24 11.65
CA LEU A 53 6.70 -12.90 10.51
C LEU A 53 8.19 -13.19 10.72
N ALA A 54 8.91 -12.30 11.40
CA ALA A 54 10.31 -12.51 11.73
C ALA A 54 10.51 -13.71 12.67
N ASP A 55 9.61 -13.96 13.62
CA ASP A 55 9.61 -15.17 14.44
C ASP A 55 9.43 -16.47 13.62
N ARG A 56 9.04 -16.34 12.35
CA ARG A 56 8.89 -17.44 11.37
C ARG A 56 9.99 -17.46 10.31
N GLY A 57 11.06 -16.67 10.50
CA GLY A 57 12.18 -16.61 9.57
C GLY A 57 11.95 -15.74 8.34
N ILE A 58 10.92 -14.90 8.32
CA ILE A 58 10.67 -13.96 7.22
C ILE A 58 11.21 -12.58 7.62
N LEU A 59 12.21 -12.10 6.88
CA LEU A 59 12.66 -10.71 7.01
C LEU A 59 11.59 -9.79 6.46
N VAL A 60 11.18 -8.80 7.26
CA VAL A 60 10.22 -7.79 6.81
C VAL A 60 10.93 -6.44 6.67
N THR A 61 10.74 -5.76 5.56
CA THR A 61 11.29 -4.43 5.29
C THR A 61 10.23 -3.52 4.70
N GLY A 62 10.41 -2.22 4.87
CA GLY A 62 9.55 -1.22 4.25
C GLY A 62 10.07 0.17 4.56
N HIS A 63 9.50 1.16 3.89
CA HIS A 63 9.87 2.55 4.08
C HIS A 63 8.64 3.44 4.05
N ASP A 64 8.75 4.61 4.65
CA ASP A 64 7.78 5.68 4.50
C ASP A 64 7.87 6.24 3.07
N HIS A 65 6.75 6.21 2.35
CA HIS A 65 6.67 6.84 1.03
C HIS A 65 6.96 8.33 1.10
N LEU A 66 7.37 8.95 -0.01
CA LEU A 66 7.52 10.41 -0.09
C LEU A 66 6.30 11.12 0.51
N GLY A 67 6.55 12.14 1.32
CA GLY A 67 5.49 12.90 1.99
C GLY A 67 4.76 12.15 3.11
N HIS A 68 5.33 11.06 3.64
CA HIS A 68 4.78 10.29 4.74
C HIS A 68 5.83 10.03 5.83
N GLY A 69 5.35 9.73 7.03
CA GLY A 69 6.17 9.32 8.16
C GLY A 69 7.39 10.20 8.38
N ALA A 70 8.57 9.60 8.40
CA ALA A 70 9.85 10.29 8.53
C ALA A 70 10.53 10.61 7.17
N SER A 71 9.92 10.24 6.03
CA SER A 71 10.40 10.59 4.68
C SER A 71 9.96 11.99 4.24
N ILE A 72 9.95 12.93 5.18
CA ILE A 72 9.69 14.36 5.00
C ILE A 72 10.90 15.16 5.47
N ARG A 73 11.07 16.38 5.00
CA ARG A 73 12.08 17.32 5.51
C ARG A 73 11.47 18.26 6.55
N THR A 74 10.24 18.68 6.26
CA THR A 74 9.45 19.56 7.12
C THR A 74 7.99 19.12 7.09
N LYS A 75 7.16 19.60 8.01
CA LYS A 75 5.74 19.26 8.07
C LYS A 75 4.95 19.70 6.83
N GLU A 76 5.43 20.70 6.10
CA GLU A 76 4.85 21.15 4.84
C GLU A 76 4.97 20.08 3.73
N ASP A 77 5.93 19.19 3.84
CA ASP A 77 6.13 18.07 2.91
C ASP A 77 5.07 16.95 3.06
N TYR A 78 4.34 16.89 4.19
CA TYR A 78 3.29 15.88 4.34
C TYR A 78 2.31 15.89 3.17
N GLY A 79 2.05 14.70 2.62
CA GLY A 79 1.13 14.53 1.50
C GLY A 79 1.60 15.17 0.19
N TYR A 80 2.90 15.40 0.01
CA TYR A 80 3.49 15.83 -1.26
C TYR A 80 4.51 14.79 -1.74
N PHE A 81 4.39 14.33 -2.98
CA PHE A 81 5.33 13.33 -3.52
C PHE A 81 6.47 14.03 -4.28
N ALA A 82 6.27 14.33 -5.56
CA ALA A 82 7.29 14.93 -6.42
C ALA A 82 6.68 15.54 -7.68
N GLU A 83 7.43 16.42 -8.31
CA GLU A 83 7.23 16.87 -9.68
C GLU A 83 8.41 16.43 -10.56
N PRO A 84 8.18 16.17 -11.86
CA PRO A 84 6.88 16.29 -12.57
C PRO A 84 5.98 15.07 -12.46
N ASP A 85 6.46 13.92 -11.96
CA ASP A 85 5.71 12.66 -11.89
C ASP A 85 5.91 11.97 -10.54
N GLY A 86 5.07 12.36 -9.56
CA GLY A 86 5.11 11.80 -8.21
C GLY A 86 4.72 10.31 -8.17
N ASN A 87 3.86 9.84 -9.09
CA ASN A 87 3.52 8.42 -9.15
C ASN A 87 4.74 7.57 -9.51
N ARG A 88 5.51 8.01 -10.51
CA ARG A 88 6.75 7.32 -10.91
C ARG A 88 7.80 7.38 -9.82
N ALA A 89 7.93 8.52 -9.13
CA ALA A 89 8.88 8.68 -8.04
C ALA A 89 8.62 7.68 -6.91
N VAL A 90 7.38 7.60 -6.42
CA VAL A 90 7.01 6.63 -5.36
C VAL A 90 7.27 5.19 -5.81
N LEU A 91 6.96 4.84 -7.06
CA LEU A 91 7.20 3.51 -7.60
C LEU A 91 8.69 3.19 -7.73
N ALA A 92 9.50 4.16 -8.17
CA ALA A 92 10.94 4.03 -8.27
C ALA A 92 11.63 3.91 -6.90
N ASP A 93 11.16 4.66 -5.92
CA ASP A 93 11.63 4.57 -4.53
C ASP A 93 11.29 3.20 -3.91
N LEU A 94 10.09 2.68 -4.18
CA LEU A 94 9.72 1.32 -3.76
C LEU A 94 10.68 0.27 -4.37
N HIS A 95 11.05 0.44 -5.64
CA HIS A 95 12.04 -0.44 -6.29
C HIS A 95 13.47 -0.25 -5.75
N ALA A 96 13.87 0.97 -5.41
CA ALA A 96 15.18 1.23 -4.81
C ALA A 96 15.36 0.47 -3.46
N VAL A 97 14.29 0.37 -2.66
CA VAL A 97 14.31 -0.45 -1.43
C VAL A 97 14.41 -1.95 -1.75
N THR A 98 13.78 -2.42 -2.82
CA THR A 98 13.94 -3.82 -3.29
C THR A 98 15.39 -4.10 -3.66
N VAL A 99 16.01 -3.22 -4.45
CA VAL A 99 17.43 -3.37 -4.88
C VAL A 99 18.35 -3.41 -3.65
N LEU A 100 18.25 -2.41 -2.77
CA LEU A 100 19.03 -2.36 -1.52
C LEU A 100 18.89 -3.64 -0.71
N THR A 101 17.65 -4.14 -0.57
CA THR A 101 17.40 -5.30 0.28
C THR A 101 17.95 -6.58 -0.38
N LYS A 102 17.86 -6.72 -1.68
CA LYS A 102 18.44 -7.86 -2.42
C LYS A 102 19.99 -7.86 -2.41
N GLU A 103 20.61 -6.68 -2.41
CA GLU A 103 22.07 -6.57 -2.22
C GLU A 103 22.51 -7.06 -0.84
N LEU A 104 21.75 -6.74 0.21
CA LEU A 104 22.04 -7.14 1.58
C LEU A 104 21.67 -8.60 1.87
N TYR A 105 20.68 -9.14 1.19
CA TYR A 105 20.13 -10.48 1.38
C TYR A 105 19.96 -11.17 0.02
N PRO A 106 21.07 -11.53 -0.67
CA PRO A 106 21.01 -12.10 -2.00
C PRO A 106 20.39 -13.50 -1.99
N ASN A 107 19.79 -13.85 -3.12
CA ASN A 107 19.25 -15.18 -3.42
C ASN A 107 18.08 -15.63 -2.50
N LEU A 108 17.49 -14.73 -1.74
CA LEU A 108 16.29 -15.05 -0.98
C LEU A 108 15.03 -14.84 -1.82
N PRO A 109 14.01 -15.69 -1.66
CA PRO A 109 12.68 -15.43 -2.17
C PRO A 109 12.17 -14.07 -1.71
N TYR A 110 11.60 -13.30 -2.64
CA TYR A 110 11.21 -11.92 -2.38
C TYR A 110 9.73 -11.68 -2.67
N PHE A 111 9.00 -11.18 -1.68
CA PHE A 111 7.57 -10.90 -1.75
C PHE A 111 7.29 -9.42 -1.49
N LEU A 112 6.18 -8.92 -2.04
CA LEU A 112 5.70 -7.55 -1.83
C LEU A 112 4.30 -7.56 -1.24
N LEU A 113 4.06 -6.83 -0.15
CA LEU A 113 2.73 -6.54 0.37
C LEU A 113 2.42 -5.07 0.18
N GLY A 114 1.30 -4.76 -0.48
CA GLY A 114 0.78 -3.40 -0.58
C GLY A 114 -0.59 -3.28 0.07
N HIS A 115 -0.75 -2.27 0.93
CA HIS A 115 -2.00 -1.96 1.60
C HIS A 115 -2.59 -0.66 1.07
N SER A 116 -3.91 -0.62 0.82
CA SER A 116 -4.64 0.59 0.42
C SER A 116 -3.98 1.30 -0.77
N MET A 117 -3.56 2.55 -0.63
CA MET A 117 -2.75 3.25 -1.64
C MET A 117 -1.53 2.41 -2.06
N GLY A 118 -0.82 1.80 -1.10
CA GLY A 118 0.30 0.90 -1.38
C GLY A 118 -0.10 -0.30 -2.23
N SER A 119 -1.35 -0.76 -2.18
CA SER A 119 -1.85 -1.82 -3.06
C SER A 119 -1.95 -1.39 -4.52
N PHE A 120 -2.25 -0.11 -4.78
CA PHE A 120 -2.22 0.44 -6.14
C PHE A 120 -0.79 0.55 -6.66
N TYR A 121 0.18 0.93 -5.79
CA TYR A 121 1.60 0.92 -6.13
C TYR A 121 2.12 -0.51 -6.33
N ALA A 122 1.76 -1.45 -5.46
CA ALA A 122 2.12 -2.85 -5.62
C ALA A 122 1.63 -3.43 -6.97
N ARG A 123 0.37 -3.19 -7.34
CA ARG A 123 -0.16 -3.64 -8.64
C ARG A 123 0.56 -3.00 -9.83
N GLN A 124 0.99 -1.74 -9.74
CA GLN A 124 1.84 -1.12 -10.76
C GLN A 124 3.23 -1.73 -10.76
N TYR A 125 3.81 -1.96 -9.58
CA TYR A 125 5.11 -2.61 -9.40
C TYR A 125 5.16 -3.98 -10.09
N LEU A 126 4.10 -4.78 -9.94
CA LEU A 126 4.00 -6.08 -10.59
C LEU A 126 4.05 -5.99 -12.12
N CYS A 127 3.56 -4.91 -12.72
CA CYS A 127 3.63 -4.68 -14.17
C CYS A 127 5.03 -4.24 -14.63
N GLU A 128 5.82 -3.60 -13.78
CA GLU A 128 7.14 -3.06 -14.14
C GLU A 128 8.29 -3.96 -13.67
N TYR A 129 8.19 -4.50 -12.46
CA TYR A 129 9.26 -5.24 -11.77
C TYR A 129 8.81 -6.62 -11.27
N GLY A 130 7.64 -7.10 -11.67
CA GLY A 130 7.05 -8.33 -11.13
C GLY A 130 7.91 -9.58 -11.34
N ARG A 131 8.81 -9.58 -12.34
CA ARG A 131 9.76 -10.68 -12.57
C ARG A 131 10.84 -10.81 -11.49
N GLU A 132 10.98 -9.80 -10.65
CA GLU A 132 11.93 -9.79 -9.54
C GLU A 132 11.33 -10.37 -8.25
N LEU A 133 10.03 -10.72 -8.27
CA LEU A 133 9.28 -11.19 -7.10
C LEU A 133 8.91 -12.66 -7.24
N ASN A 134 8.79 -13.33 -6.10
CA ASN A 134 8.26 -14.69 -5.95
C ASN A 134 6.76 -14.71 -5.64
N GLY A 135 6.15 -13.54 -5.40
CA GLY A 135 4.71 -13.35 -5.20
C GLY A 135 4.38 -12.00 -4.59
N ALA A 136 3.09 -11.67 -4.52
CA ALA A 136 2.65 -10.43 -3.88
C ALA A 136 1.31 -10.58 -3.16
N ILE A 137 1.14 -9.75 -2.11
CA ILE A 137 -0.07 -9.63 -1.31
C ILE A 137 -0.68 -8.25 -1.55
N ILE A 138 -1.92 -8.22 -1.99
CA ILE A 138 -2.69 -7.02 -2.33
C ILE A 138 -3.80 -6.87 -1.31
N MET A 139 -3.65 -5.94 -0.37
CA MET A 139 -4.53 -5.80 0.78
C MET A 139 -5.30 -4.48 0.76
N GLY A 140 -6.60 -4.49 1.08
CA GLY A 140 -7.43 -3.29 1.16
C GLY A 140 -7.50 -2.51 -0.17
N THR A 141 -7.45 -3.21 -1.30
CA THR A 141 -7.45 -2.59 -2.64
C THR A 141 -8.86 -2.28 -3.13
N GLY A 142 -8.93 -1.41 -4.15
CA GLY A 142 -10.17 -1.07 -4.83
C GLY A 142 -10.05 -1.10 -6.35
N PHE A 143 -11.17 -0.81 -7.02
CA PHE A 143 -11.26 -0.66 -8.47
C PHE A 143 -12.26 0.45 -8.80
N GLN A 144 -11.83 1.69 -8.64
CA GLN A 144 -12.66 2.88 -8.86
C GLN A 144 -13.00 3.03 -10.34
N PRO A 145 -14.21 3.51 -10.70
CA PRO A 145 -14.60 3.72 -12.08
C PRO A 145 -13.64 4.68 -12.82
N LYS A 146 -13.13 4.25 -13.98
CA LYS A 146 -12.13 5.00 -14.78
C LYS A 146 -12.55 6.45 -15.06
N ALA A 147 -13.83 6.67 -15.37
CA ALA A 147 -14.36 8.00 -15.63
C ALA A 147 -14.28 8.91 -14.40
N LEU A 148 -14.64 8.39 -13.22
CA LEU A 148 -14.57 9.14 -11.97
C LEU A 148 -13.12 9.53 -11.62
N VAL A 149 -12.18 8.59 -11.77
CA VAL A 149 -10.76 8.85 -11.52
C VAL A 149 -10.20 9.89 -12.50
N LYS A 150 -10.61 9.87 -13.78
CA LYS A 150 -10.25 10.90 -14.77
C LYS A 150 -10.76 12.28 -14.37
N ILE A 151 -12.01 12.38 -13.91
CA ILE A 151 -12.60 13.63 -13.45
C ILE A 151 -11.84 14.16 -12.22
N ALA A 152 -11.61 13.31 -11.21
CA ALA A 152 -10.86 13.68 -10.00
C ALA A 152 -9.44 14.14 -10.32
N LYS A 153 -8.72 13.43 -11.20
CA LYS A 153 -7.40 13.83 -11.68
C LYS A 153 -7.42 15.18 -12.40
N THR A 154 -8.40 15.41 -13.26
CA THR A 154 -8.56 16.67 -13.99
C THR A 154 -8.86 17.83 -13.02
N LEU A 155 -9.72 17.61 -12.03
CA LEU A 155 -10.00 18.57 -10.97
C LEU A 155 -8.72 18.98 -10.23
N CYS A 156 -7.88 18.00 -9.83
CA CYS A 156 -6.59 18.30 -9.20
C CYS A 156 -5.73 19.21 -10.09
N ARG A 157 -5.64 18.92 -11.40
CA ARG A 157 -4.84 19.71 -12.34
C ARG A 157 -5.39 21.14 -12.49
N VAL A 158 -6.71 21.29 -12.59
CA VAL A 158 -7.34 22.61 -12.71
C VAL A 158 -7.10 23.43 -11.43
N LEU A 159 -7.33 22.85 -10.25
CA LEU A 159 -7.08 23.55 -8.99
C LEU A 159 -5.60 23.90 -8.81
N ALA A 160 -4.69 23.01 -9.24
CA ALA A 160 -3.25 23.27 -9.15
C ALA A 160 -2.79 24.41 -10.06
N ALA A 161 -3.46 24.66 -11.19
CA ALA A 161 -3.17 25.81 -12.06
C ALA A 161 -3.46 27.16 -11.39
N PHE A 162 -4.38 27.20 -10.42
CA PHE A 162 -4.73 28.42 -9.67
C PHE A 162 -4.03 28.52 -8.30
N HIS A 163 -3.78 27.39 -7.63
CA HIS A 163 -3.32 27.35 -6.24
C HIS A 163 -1.93 26.72 -6.06
N GLY A 164 -1.36 26.13 -7.12
CA GLY A 164 -0.12 25.35 -7.06
C GLY A 164 -0.31 23.91 -6.55
N TRP A 165 0.71 23.07 -6.77
CA TRP A 165 0.66 21.64 -6.46
C TRP A 165 0.71 21.31 -4.97
N HIS A 166 1.19 22.21 -4.12
CA HIS A 166 1.22 22.05 -2.66
C HIS A 166 -0.13 22.33 -1.98
N TYR A 167 -1.11 22.87 -2.72
CA TYR A 167 -2.41 23.18 -2.16
C TYR A 167 -3.15 21.93 -1.67
N ARG A 168 -3.71 22.01 -0.46
CA ARG A 168 -4.53 20.96 0.16
C ARG A 168 -5.99 21.30 0.01
N SER A 169 -6.68 20.62 -0.92
CA SER A 169 -8.07 20.91 -1.24
C SER A 169 -9.03 20.06 -0.41
N ASN A 170 -9.78 20.69 0.47
CA ASN A 170 -10.85 20.01 1.22
C ASN A 170 -11.92 19.42 0.29
N LEU A 171 -12.17 20.05 -0.87
CA LEU A 171 -13.10 19.52 -1.88
C LEU A 171 -12.61 18.15 -2.42
N VAL A 172 -11.35 18.08 -2.84
CA VAL A 172 -10.78 16.81 -3.35
C VAL A 172 -10.75 15.76 -2.26
N ALA A 173 -10.35 16.13 -1.04
CA ALA A 173 -10.36 15.23 0.12
C ALA A 173 -11.77 14.68 0.40
N SER A 174 -12.76 15.55 0.52
CA SER A 174 -14.15 15.14 0.79
C SER A 174 -14.73 14.23 -0.29
N LEU A 175 -14.45 14.52 -1.57
CA LEU A 175 -14.89 13.67 -2.69
C LEU A 175 -14.20 12.31 -2.69
N SER A 176 -12.92 12.23 -2.26
CA SER A 176 -12.15 10.98 -2.23
C SER A 176 -12.66 9.99 -1.19
N PHE A 177 -13.23 10.46 -0.09
CA PHE A 177 -13.74 9.64 1.02
C PHE A 177 -15.27 9.67 1.14
N MET A 178 -15.94 10.25 0.14
CA MET A 178 -17.39 10.39 0.16
C MET A 178 -18.09 9.03 0.29
N GLY A 179 -18.92 8.88 1.33
CA GLY A 179 -19.72 7.69 1.57
C GLY A 179 -18.99 6.55 2.30
N TYR A 180 -17.72 6.69 2.69
CA TYR A 180 -16.99 5.62 3.38
C TYR A 180 -17.60 5.27 4.76
N ASN A 181 -18.11 6.24 5.49
CA ASN A 181 -18.80 6.01 6.76
C ASN A 181 -20.31 5.71 6.63
N LYS A 182 -20.83 5.55 5.40
CA LYS A 182 -22.27 5.29 5.21
C LYS A 182 -22.68 3.96 5.84
N GLY A 183 -23.64 4.03 6.76
CA GLY A 183 -24.16 2.85 7.46
C GLY A 183 -23.35 2.42 8.69
N LEU A 184 -22.34 3.19 9.09
CA LEU A 184 -21.59 3.02 10.33
C LEU A 184 -22.13 3.90 11.45
N GLU A 185 -21.64 3.71 12.68
CA GLU A 185 -22.15 4.40 13.89
C GLU A 185 -22.01 5.92 13.84
N GLY A 186 -21.06 6.42 13.02
CA GLY A 186 -20.82 7.88 12.88
C GLY A 186 -20.16 8.51 14.09
N ARG A 187 -19.39 7.74 14.86
CA ARG A 187 -18.63 8.23 16.03
C ARG A 187 -17.52 9.18 15.59
N THR A 188 -16.82 8.85 14.49
CA THR A 188 -15.76 9.66 13.90
C THR A 188 -15.90 9.70 12.38
N THR A 189 -15.09 10.54 11.72
CA THR A 189 -14.98 10.55 10.24
C THR A 189 -14.21 9.36 9.68
N HIS A 190 -13.61 8.53 10.54
CA HIS A 190 -12.71 7.44 10.17
C HIS A 190 -13.15 6.06 10.68
N ASP A 191 -14.41 5.91 11.11
CA ASP A 191 -14.92 4.61 11.58
C ASP A 191 -14.80 3.51 10.52
N TRP A 192 -14.80 3.88 9.24
CA TRP A 192 -14.60 2.96 8.12
C TRP A 192 -13.24 2.25 8.10
N LEU A 193 -12.24 2.75 8.86
CA LEU A 193 -10.92 2.15 8.93
C LEU A 193 -10.94 0.82 9.67
N ASN A 194 -11.62 0.75 10.83
CA ASN A 194 -11.51 -0.38 11.73
C ASN A 194 -12.77 -0.56 12.60
N ARG A 195 -13.07 -1.79 13.00
CA ARG A 195 -14.09 -2.10 14.01
C ARG A 195 -13.60 -1.80 15.43
N ASP A 196 -12.30 -1.93 15.68
CA ASP A 196 -11.68 -1.57 16.95
C ASP A 196 -11.62 -0.04 17.09
N GLN A 197 -12.51 0.51 17.91
CA GLN A 197 -12.58 1.94 18.15
C GLN A 197 -11.30 2.52 18.73
N ALA A 198 -10.58 1.74 19.55
CA ALA A 198 -9.31 2.17 20.14
C ALA A 198 -8.23 2.35 19.06
N GLU A 199 -8.20 1.50 18.02
CA GLU A 199 -7.29 1.67 16.90
C GLU A 199 -7.66 2.89 16.03
N VAL A 200 -8.95 3.18 15.85
CA VAL A 200 -9.41 4.42 15.19
C VAL A 200 -8.98 5.65 15.99
N ASP A 201 -9.11 5.61 17.32
CA ASP A 201 -8.70 6.74 18.20
C ASP A 201 -7.18 6.95 18.16
N LYS A 202 -6.39 5.88 18.17
CA LYS A 202 -4.92 5.96 17.99
C LYS A 202 -4.56 6.59 16.63
N TYR A 203 -5.25 6.20 15.55
CA TYR A 203 -5.03 6.78 14.23
C TYR A 203 -5.30 8.27 14.23
N LEU A 204 -6.41 8.71 14.82
CA LEU A 204 -6.82 10.12 14.89
C LEU A 204 -5.93 10.96 15.82
N ALA A 205 -5.29 10.35 16.82
CA ALA A 205 -4.36 11.02 17.73
C ALA A 205 -2.95 11.15 17.14
N GLU A 206 -2.62 10.42 16.09
CA GLU A 206 -1.28 10.39 15.48
C GLU A 206 -1.17 11.45 14.37
N GLU A 207 -0.27 12.44 14.54
CA GLU A 207 -0.07 13.51 13.57
C GLU A 207 0.31 12.98 12.17
N ARG A 208 1.09 11.88 12.12
CA ARG A 208 1.49 11.22 10.87
C ARG A 208 0.34 10.50 10.15
N CYS A 209 -0.87 10.48 10.76
CA CYS A 209 -2.09 9.88 10.23
C CYS A 209 -3.22 10.90 10.00
N THR A 210 -2.99 12.21 10.19
CA THR A 210 -4.08 13.22 10.17
C THR A 210 -3.84 14.38 9.21
N PHE A 211 -2.84 14.30 8.33
CA PHE A 211 -2.62 15.32 7.31
C PHE A 211 -3.50 15.12 6.07
N THR A 212 -3.77 16.19 5.35
CA THR A 212 -4.47 16.15 4.06
C THR A 212 -3.46 16.09 2.91
N PHE A 213 -3.70 15.21 1.92
CA PHE A 213 -2.90 15.17 0.70
C PHE A 213 -2.93 16.51 -0.04
N THR A 214 -1.80 16.86 -0.63
CA THR A 214 -1.71 17.94 -1.60
C THR A 214 -2.35 17.53 -2.93
N LEU A 215 -2.62 18.51 -3.80
CA LEU A 215 -3.07 18.23 -5.17
C LEU A 215 -2.07 17.36 -5.94
N ASN A 216 -0.76 17.52 -5.66
CA ASN A 216 0.29 16.70 -6.27
C ASN A 216 0.13 15.20 -5.92
N ALA A 217 -0.06 14.87 -4.65
CA ALA A 217 -0.20 13.48 -4.24
C ALA A 217 -1.50 12.85 -4.74
N TYR A 218 -2.63 13.57 -4.68
CA TYR A 218 -3.88 13.09 -5.28
C TYR A 218 -3.75 12.87 -6.78
N TYR A 219 -3.20 13.85 -7.52
CA TYR A 219 -2.99 13.73 -8.96
C TYR A 219 -2.10 12.55 -9.32
N SER A 220 -1.03 12.33 -8.55
CA SER A 220 -0.08 11.22 -8.72
C SER A 220 -0.75 9.88 -8.46
N MET A 221 -1.48 9.73 -7.36
CA MET A 221 -2.24 8.52 -7.02
C MET A 221 -3.29 8.21 -8.09
N PHE A 222 -4.09 9.20 -8.52
CA PHE A 222 -5.08 9.01 -9.59
C PHE A 222 -4.43 8.65 -10.93
N SER A 223 -3.23 9.17 -11.21
CA SER A 223 -2.45 8.79 -12.39
C SER A 223 -2.09 7.31 -12.37
N GLY A 224 -1.63 6.81 -11.22
CA GLY A 224 -1.32 5.40 -11.00
C GLY A 224 -2.55 4.51 -11.12
N ILE A 225 -3.68 4.90 -10.50
CA ILE A 225 -4.93 4.14 -10.62
C ILE A 225 -5.39 4.07 -12.08
N LEU A 226 -5.26 5.15 -12.86
CA LEU A 226 -5.62 5.12 -14.29
C LEU A 226 -4.74 4.18 -15.11
N ARG A 227 -3.46 4.01 -14.77
CA ARG A 227 -2.60 3.00 -15.42
C ARG A 227 -3.11 1.58 -15.21
N LEU A 228 -3.72 1.29 -14.06
CA LEU A 228 -4.31 -0.01 -13.74
C LEU A 228 -5.62 -0.30 -14.52
N HIS A 229 -6.13 0.66 -15.29
CA HIS A 229 -7.22 0.49 -16.26
C HIS A 229 -6.73 0.31 -17.69
N ASP A 230 -5.43 0.27 -17.92
CA ASP A 230 -4.85 0.02 -19.25
C ASP A 230 -4.53 -1.46 -19.42
N PRO A 231 -5.24 -2.18 -20.31
CA PRO A 231 -4.97 -3.60 -20.56
C PRO A 231 -3.53 -3.86 -21.03
N ALA A 232 -2.96 -2.96 -21.83
CA ALA A 232 -1.59 -3.09 -22.33
C ALA A 232 -0.56 -2.99 -21.18
N PHE A 233 -0.84 -2.15 -20.18
CA PHE A 233 -0.01 -2.07 -18.98
C PHE A 233 -0.16 -3.32 -18.11
N LEU A 234 -1.38 -3.79 -17.85
CA LEU A 234 -1.62 -5.01 -17.06
C LEU A 234 -1.06 -6.26 -17.75
N ALA A 235 -1.03 -6.28 -19.08
CA ALA A 235 -0.45 -7.39 -19.84
C ALA A 235 1.06 -7.60 -19.59
N ARG A 236 1.76 -6.63 -19.02
CA ARG A 236 3.19 -6.72 -18.65
C ARG A 236 3.45 -7.55 -17.40
N MET A 237 2.42 -7.74 -16.56
CA MET A 237 2.52 -8.53 -15.32
C MET A 237 2.86 -10.00 -15.64
N PRO A 238 3.79 -10.66 -14.92
CA PRO A 238 4.04 -12.08 -15.05
C PRO A 238 2.78 -12.90 -14.81
N LYS A 239 2.50 -13.87 -15.68
CA LYS A 239 1.20 -14.59 -15.67
C LYS A 239 1.12 -15.68 -14.62
N ASP A 240 2.24 -16.20 -14.22
CA ASP A 240 2.43 -17.28 -13.25
C ASP A 240 2.74 -16.79 -11.83
N LEU A 241 2.97 -15.48 -11.65
CA LEU A 241 3.29 -14.90 -10.35
C LEU A 241 2.13 -15.12 -9.34
N PRO A 242 2.40 -15.74 -8.18
CA PRO A 242 1.36 -15.95 -7.16
C PRO A 242 0.91 -14.62 -6.55
N LEU A 243 -0.40 -14.41 -6.49
CA LEU A 243 -1.03 -13.24 -5.87
C LEU A 243 -2.03 -13.66 -4.80
N LEU A 244 -1.97 -13.00 -3.64
CA LEU A 244 -2.97 -13.10 -2.59
C LEU A 244 -3.69 -11.77 -2.43
N PHE A 245 -5.02 -11.76 -2.55
CA PHE A 245 -5.85 -10.60 -2.25
C PHE A 245 -6.49 -10.77 -0.87
N LEU A 246 -6.32 -9.76 0.00
CA LEU A 246 -6.92 -9.70 1.33
C LEU A 246 -7.83 -8.48 1.44
N SER A 247 -9.06 -8.66 1.91
CA SER A 247 -10.01 -7.55 2.07
C SER A 247 -11.01 -7.84 3.18
N GLY A 248 -11.38 -6.82 3.94
CA GLY A 248 -12.61 -6.86 4.71
C GLY A 248 -13.83 -6.82 3.78
N ASP A 249 -14.88 -7.57 4.09
CA ASP A 249 -16.11 -7.53 3.30
C ASP A 249 -17.00 -6.32 3.65
N ALA A 250 -16.64 -5.56 4.72
CA ALA A 250 -17.21 -4.27 5.07
C ALA A 250 -16.31 -3.07 4.68
N ASP A 251 -15.18 -3.30 3.97
CA ASP A 251 -14.26 -2.24 3.51
C ASP A 251 -14.89 -1.41 2.38
N PRO A 252 -15.13 -0.09 2.59
CA PRO A 252 -15.71 0.78 1.56
C PRO A 252 -14.75 1.08 0.41
N VAL A 253 -13.43 1.02 0.61
CA VAL A 253 -12.43 1.22 -0.45
C VAL A 253 -12.56 0.14 -1.51
N GLY A 254 -12.80 -1.08 -1.08
CA GLY A 254 -13.08 -2.24 -1.91
C GLY A 254 -14.55 -2.38 -2.33
N GLU A 255 -15.42 -1.39 -2.06
CA GLU A 255 -16.87 -1.44 -2.30
C GLU A 255 -17.48 -2.73 -1.71
N GLN A 256 -17.20 -3.00 -0.44
CA GLN A 256 -17.60 -4.20 0.28
C GLN A 256 -17.24 -5.49 -0.53
N GLY A 257 -16.00 -5.55 -1.02
CA GLY A 257 -15.45 -6.65 -1.79
C GLY A 257 -15.77 -6.64 -3.30
N LYS A 258 -16.75 -5.86 -3.77
CA LYS A 258 -17.11 -5.81 -5.21
C LYS A 258 -15.99 -5.20 -6.05
N GLY A 259 -15.37 -4.12 -5.59
CA GLY A 259 -14.23 -3.48 -6.24
C GLY A 259 -13.01 -4.39 -6.27
N VAL A 260 -12.76 -5.13 -5.17
CA VAL A 260 -11.68 -6.12 -5.12
C VAL A 260 -11.87 -7.22 -6.16
N ARG A 261 -13.09 -7.76 -6.29
CA ARG A 261 -13.41 -8.79 -7.30
C ARG A 261 -13.23 -8.25 -8.73
N ARG A 262 -13.56 -6.96 -9.00
CA ARG A 262 -13.27 -6.33 -10.30
C ARG A 262 -11.78 -6.17 -10.55
N ALA A 263 -11.00 -5.82 -9.51
CA ALA A 263 -9.53 -5.77 -9.61
C ALA A 263 -8.95 -7.14 -9.96
N ILE A 264 -9.38 -8.20 -9.27
CA ILE A 264 -9.00 -9.57 -9.56
C ILE A 264 -9.38 -9.96 -10.99
N GLN A 265 -10.61 -9.66 -11.42
CA GLN A 265 -11.06 -9.99 -12.77
C GLN A 265 -10.22 -9.29 -13.83
N SER A 266 -9.88 -8.01 -13.63
CA SER A 266 -9.02 -7.28 -14.58
C SER A 266 -7.63 -7.90 -14.75
N LEU A 267 -7.08 -8.53 -13.70
CA LEU A 267 -5.81 -9.26 -13.79
C LEU A 267 -5.98 -10.63 -14.48
N LYS A 268 -7.08 -11.33 -14.21
CA LYS A 268 -7.42 -12.57 -14.92
C LYS A 268 -7.61 -12.32 -16.41
N ASP A 269 -8.30 -11.24 -16.79
CA ASP A 269 -8.49 -10.82 -18.18
C ASP A 269 -7.14 -10.47 -18.85
N ALA A 270 -6.18 -9.97 -18.07
CA ALA A 270 -4.80 -9.77 -18.53
C ALA A 270 -3.97 -11.06 -18.56
N GLY A 271 -4.53 -12.21 -18.18
CA GLY A 271 -3.91 -13.53 -18.25
C GLY A 271 -3.18 -14.00 -16.99
N VAL A 272 -3.30 -13.29 -15.86
CA VAL A 272 -2.71 -13.73 -14.57
C VAL A 272 -3.48 -14.94 -14.04
N GLN A 273 -2.78 -16.03 -13.69
CA GLN A 273 -3.38 -17.34 -13.40
C GLN A 273 -3.47 -17.65 -11.91
N ASN A 274 -2.43 -17.34 -11.15
CA ASN A 274 -2.28 -17.76 -9.75
C ASN A 274 -2.80 -16.69 -8.78
N ILE A 275 -4.12 -16.52 -8.67
CA ILE A 275 -4.75 -15.53 -7.79
C ILE A 275 -5.60 -16.24 -6.74
N GLU A 276 -5.22 -16.06 -5.48
CA GLU A 276 -5.99 -16.45 -4.29
C GLU A 276 -6.61 -15.21 -3.66
N SER A 277 -7.73 -15.36 -2.94
CA SER A 277 -8.35 -14.24 -2.24
C SER A 277 -9.05 -14.69 -0.96
N ILE A 278 -8.93 -13.90 0.11
CA ILE A 278 -9.61 -14.08 1.39
C ILE A 278 -10.40 -12.81 1.69
N PHE A 279 -11.67 -12.97 2.04
CA PHE A 279 -12.53 -11.88 2.48
C PHE A 279 -12.92 -12.14 3.94
N TYR A 280 -12.56 -11.22 4.82
CA TYR A 280 -12.80 -11.36 6.27
C TYR A 280 -14.18 -10.78 6.64
N PRO A 281 -15.08 -11.62 7.20
CA PRO A 281 -16.44 -11.19 7.52
C PRO A 281 -16.48 -10.03 8.52
N GLY A 282 -17.20 -8.98 8.16
CA GLY A 282 -17.38 -7.75 8.94
C GLY A 282 -16.13 -6.90 9.09
N ALA A 283 -14.94 -7.35 8.69
CA ALA A 283 -13.72 -6.57 8.79
C ALA A 283 -13.78 -5.35 7.87
N ARG A 284 -13.19 -4.24 8.33
CA ARG A 284 -13.10 -2.98 7.61
C ARG A 284 -11.76 -2.88 6.88
N HIS A 285 -11.24 -1.69 6.71
CA HIS A 285 -10.11 -1.40 5.80
C HIS A 285 -8.74 -1.83 6.33
N GLU A 286 -8.46 -1.60 7.62
CA GLU A 286 -7.12 -1.79 8.20
C GLU A 286 -6.96 -3.17 8.82
N LEU A 287 -6.87 -4.23 8.01
CA LEU A 287 -6.85 -5.63 8.44
C LEU A 287 -5.74 -5.97 9.45
N LEU A 288 -4.59 -5.28 9.39
CA LEU A 288 -3.43 -5.56 10.26
C LEU A 288 -3.58 -5.04 11.70
N VAL A 289 -4.60 -4.24 11.95
CA VAL A 289 -4.96 -3.74 13.28
C VAL A 289 -6.42 -4.04 13.62
N GLU A 290 -7.11 -4.85 12.81
CA GLU A 290 -8.47 -5.30 13.04
C GLU A 290 -8.60 -6.21 14.28
N THR A 291 -9.82 -6.39 14.76
CA THR A 291 -10.12 -7.27 15.91
C THR A 291 -9.66 -8.69 15.70
N ASN A 292 -9.60 -9.16 14.45
CA ASN A 292 -9.11 -10.46 14.03
C ASN A 292 -7.71 -10.43 13.37
N LYS A 293 -6.87 -9.44 13.68
CA LYS A 293 -5.54 -9.27 13.07
C LYS A 293 -4.65 -10.52 13.15
N LEU A 294 -4.74 -11.32 14.19
CA LEU A 294 -3.92 -12.54 14.32
C LEU A 294 -4.32 -13.62 13.30
N GLU A 295 -5.59 -13.70 12.92
CA GLU A 295 -6.04 -14.53 11.81
C GLU A 295 -5.43 -14.05 10.49
N VAL A 296 -5.46 -12.73 10.23
CA VAL A 296 -4.86 -12.13 9.04
C VAL A 296 -3.35 -12.40 8.98
N PHE A 297 -2.64 -12.25 10.11
CA PHE A 297 -1.20 -12.56 10.19
C PHE A 297 -0.92 -14.03 9.90
N GLY A 298 -1.77 -14.94 10.43
CA GLY A 298 -1.69 -16.38 10.19
C GLY A 298 -1.86 -16.73 8.71
N ASP A 299 -2.86 -16.14 8.06
CA ASP A 299 -3.13 -16.37 6.63
C ASP A 299 -1.99 -15.85 5.74
N ILE A 300 -1.41 -14.68 6.06
CA ILE A 300 -0.22 -14.15 5.39
C ILE A 300 0.95 -15.13 5.53
N ALA A 301 1.23 -15.59 6.76
CA ALA A 301 2.32 -16.54 7.03
C ALA A 301 2.11 -17.87 6.30
N ALA A 302 0.92 -18.44 6.37
CA ALA A 302 0.56 -19.70 5.72
C ALA A 302 0.70 -19.59 4.19
N TRP A 303 0.27 -18.46 3.60
CA TRP A 303 0.44 -18.25 2.17
C TRP A 303 1.92 -18.13 1.78
N LEU A 304 2.73 -17.39 2.54
CA LEU A 304 4.17 -17.30 2.31
C LEU A 304 4.84 -18.68 2.39
N ASP A 305 4.54 -19.47 3.44
CA ASP A 305 5.06 -20.83 3.59
C ASP A 305 4.65 -21.75 2.42
N LYS A 306 3.41 -21.64 1.95
CA LYS A 306 2.93 -22.35 0.76
C LYS A 306 3.71 -21.99 -0.51
N GLN A 307 4.11 -20.73 -0.69
CA GLN A 307 4.91 -20.34 -1.85
C GLN A 307 6.37 -20.79 -1.71
N LEU A 308 6.94 -20.73 -0.51
CA LEU A 308 8.31 -21.20 -0.24
C LEU A 308 8.45 -22.72 -0.46
N ALA A 309 7.43 -23.50 -0.15
CA ALA A 309 7.44 -24.96 -0.36
C ALA A 309 7.43 -25.37 -1.85
N LYS A 310 7.19 -24.43 -2.78
CA LYS A 310 7.17 -24.67 -4.23
C LYS A 310 8.50 -24.33 -4.92
N GLN A 311 9.43 -23.72 -4.19
CA GLN A 311 10.77 -23.31 -4.68
C GLN A 311 11.81 -24.36 -4.37
#